data_533bc44d24b7c4f03a8f7e0dde90ebfa
#
_entry.id   533bc44d24b7c4f03a8f7e0dde90ebfa
#
_cell.length_a   1.000
_cell.length_b   1.000
_cell.length_c   1.000
_cell.angle_alpha   90.00
_cell.angle_beta   90.00
_cell.angle_gamma   90.00
#
_symmetry.space_group_name_H-M   'P 1'
#
loop_
_entity.id
_entity.type
_entity.pdbx_description
1 polymer ?
#
loop_
_entity_poly.entity_id
_entity_poly.type
_entity_poly.pdbx_seq_one_letter_code
_entity_poly.pdbx_strand_id
1 'polypeptide(L)'
;MVTEATAATGVSETEGDEATGTCGVLGQIDDDRLQLMGLIVRTHRRLTDTLGRELEEAVGIPLVFFDVLIHVGAAPERRLTMSRLSTDVSLTTGGVTRLVDRMAEAGLVARENCASDRRSVYVVLTPAGQAVLDRAVAAHVESIDRHLMAPLGTRDRAALALALTKILESG
;
A
#
# COMPACT_ATOMS: atom_id res chain seq x y z
N MET A 1 71.83 -24.24 -4.35
CA MET A 1 71.66 -22.77 -4.51
C MET A 1 70.21 -22.53 -4.74
N VAL A 2 69.49 -22.34 -3.70
CA VAL A 2 68.89 -21.17 -3.09
C VAL A 2 68.37 -20.16 -4.12
N THR A 3 67.07 -19.99 -4.16
CA THR A 3 66.46 -18.69 -3.99
C THR A 3 64.94 -18.81 -3.95
N GLU A 4 64.40 -18.29 -2.87
CA GLU A 4 63.02 -17.94 -2.55
C GLU A 4 62.30 -17.14 -3.62
N ALA A 5 60.97 -17.29 -3.68
CA ALA A 5 60.07 -16.26 -4.20
C ALA A 5 58.75 -16.27 -3.46
N THR A 6 58.54 -15.21 -2.87
CA THR A 6 57.52 -14.60 -2.03
C THR A 6 56.09 -14.75 -2.53
N ALA A 7 55.19 -15.02 -1.59
CA ALA A 7 53.73 -14.95 -1.72
C ALA A 7 53.24 -13.52 -1.97
N ALA A 8 52.23 -13.38 -2.82
CA ALA A 8 51.39 -12.18 -2.93
C ALA A 8 49.93 -12.60 -2.64
N THR A 9 49.47 -12.15 -1.49
CA THR A 9 48.12 -12.26 -0.99
C THR A 9 47.18 -11.32 -1.79
N GLY A 10 46.31 -11.89 -2.57
CA GLY A 10 45.19 -11.11 -3.19
C GLY A 10 43.96 -11.22 -2.29
N VAL A 11 43.66 -10.15 -1.60
CA VAL A 11 42.39 -9.97 -0.89
C VAL A 11 41.35 -9.54 -1.91
N SER A 12 40.41 -10.42 -2.22
CA SER A 12 39.22 -10.05 -2.96
C SER A 12 38.15 -9.55 -1.98
N GLU A 13 37.92 -8.25 -2.01
CA GLU A 13 36.78 -7.65 -1.37
C GLU A 13 35.51 -8.09 -2.08
N THR A 14 34.73 -8.94 -1.43
CA THR A 14 33.36 -9.25 -1.81
C THR A 14 32.47 -8.18 -1.22
N GLU A 15 32.00 -7.26 -2.05
CA GLU A 15 30.89 -6.37 -1.72
C GLU A 15 29.67 -7.22 -1.34
N GLY A 16 29.28 -7.15 -0.08
CA GLY A 16 28.13 -7.84 0.47
C GLY A 16 26.84 -7.17 0.03
N ASP A 17 26.00 -7.97 -0.59
CA ASP A 17 24.60 -7.68 -0.84
C ASP A 17 23.82 -7.62 0.50
N GLU A 18 23.59 -6.40 1.03
CA GLU A 18 22.88 -6.17 2.29
C GLU A 18 21.35 -6.29 2.19
N ALA A 19 20.80 -6.82 1.09
CA ALA A 19 19.34 -6.95 0.91
C ALA A 19 18.73 -8.25 1.46
N THR A 20 19.53 -9.18 2.00
CA THR A 20 19.08 -10.55 2.35
C THR A 20 18.81 -10.76 3.85
N GLY A 21 18.96 -9.75 4.69
CA GLY A 21 19.00 -9.90 6.16
C GLY A 21 17.70 -10.37 6.84
N THR A 22 16.53 -10.18 6.25
CA THR A 22 15.26 -10.47 6.93
C THR A 22 14.69 -11.86 6.59
N CYS A 23 15.08 -12.44 5.47
CA CYS A 23 14.59 -13.77 5.06
C CYS A 23 15.25 -14.92 5.87
N GLY A 24 16.50 -14.74 6.29
CA GLY A 24 17.25 -15.77 7.02
C GLY A 24 16.80 -16.00 8.47
N VAL A 25 16.33 -14.95 9.14
CA VAL A 25 15.94 -15.05 10.58
C VAL A 25 14.60 -15.78 10.75
N LEU A 26 13.63 -15.55 9.88
CA LEU A 26 12.30 -16.21 9.98
C LEU A 26 12.33 -17.69 9.61
N GLY A 27 13.29 -18.13 8.80
CA GLY A 27 13.50 -19.56 8.50
C GLY A 27 14.11 -20.38 9.65
N GLN A 28 14.61 -19.71 10.71
CA GLN A 28 15.16 -20.36 11.92
C GLN A 28 14.18 -20.40 13.09
N ILE A 29 13.02 -19.73 12.96
CA ILE A 29 11.99 -19.74 13.99
C ILE A 29 10.99 -20.83 13.64
N ASP A 30 11.06 -21.94 14.37
CA ASP A 30 10.18 -23.11 14.23
C ASP A 30 8.85 -22.88 14.98
N ASP A 31 8.09 -21.83 14.55
CA ASP A 31 6.75 -21.52 15.05
C ASP A 31 5.85 -21.11 13.88
N ASP A 32 4.92 -21.97 13.54
CA ASP A 32 3.99 -21.80 12.41
C ASP A 32 3.22 -20.45 12.48
N ARG A 33 2.93 -19.95 13.69
CA ARG A 33 2.22 -18.69 13.88
C ARG A 33 3.07 -17.50 13.45
N LEU A 34 4.36 -17.52 13.79
CA LEU A 34 5.31 -16.48 13.38
C LEU A 34 5.61 -16.56 11.89
N GLN A 35 5.71 -17.77 11.34
CA GLN A 35 5.89 -17.96 9.90
C GLN A 35 4.70 -17.45 9.12
N LEU A 36 3.47 -17.76 9.52
CA LEU A 36 2.24 -17.28 8.90
C LEU A 36 2.13 -15.75 8.97
N MET A 37 2.37 -15.16 10.16
CA MET A 37 2.38 -13.69 10.30
C MET A 37 3.44 -13.06 9.39
N GLY A 38 4.63 -13.64 9.33
CA GLY A 38 5.69 -13.18 8.43
C GLY A 38 5.29 -13.24 6.95
N LEU A 39 4.56 -14.26 6.51
CA LEU A 39 4.01 -14.34 5.15
C LEU A 39 3.01 -13.22 4.88
N ILE A 40 2.07 -12.97 5.79
CA ILE A 40 1.09 -11.89 5.67
C ILE A 40 1.79 -10.54 5.52
N VAL A 41 2.73 -10.22 6.42
CA VAL A 41 3.46 -8.95 6.42
C VAL A 41 4.27 -8.75 5.14
N ARG A 42 5.03 -9.77 4.70
CA ARG A 42 5.81 -9.70 3.46
C ARG A 42 4.93 -9.57 2.23
N THR A 43 3.83 -10.33 2.17
CA THR A 43 2.89 -10.26 1.04
C THR A 43 2.24 -8.88 0.97
N HIS A 44 1.75 -8.36 2.09
CA HIS A 44 1.17 -7.02 2.18
C HIS A 44 2.17 -5.96 1.68
N ARG A 45 3.40 -5.96 2.23
CA ARG A 45 4.43 -5.00 1.81
C ARG A 45 4.71 -5.09 0.31
N ARG A 46 4.97 -6.30 -0.20
CA ARG A 46 5.26 -6.51 -1.63
C ARG A 46 4.13 -6.01 -2.54
N LEU A 47 2.88 -6.35 -2.20
CA LEU A 47 1.73 -5.90 -2.98
C LEU A 47 1.58 -4.37 -2.91
N THR A 48 1.65 -3.77 -1.73
CA THR A 48 1.55 -2.31 -1.55
C THR A 48 2.62 -1.58 -2.36
N ASP A 49 3.88 -2.02 -2.27
CA ASP A 49 5.00 -1.41 -3.00
C ASP A 49 4.81 -1.54 -4.53
N THR A 50 4.42 -2.74 -5.00
CA THR A 50 4.27 -2.99 -6.44
C THR A 50 3.05 -2.27 -7.02
N LEU A 51 1.89 -2.41 -6.38
CA LEU A 51 0.63 -1.78 -6.83
C LEU A 51 0.73 -0.25 -6.75
N GLY A 52 1.40 0.28 -5.71
CA GLY A 52 1.60 1.71 -5.55
C GLY A 52 2.49 2.30 -6.64
N ARG A 53 3.60 1.65 -6.96
CA ARG A 53 4.51 2.08 -8.04
C ARG A 53 3.81 2.04 -9.41
N GLU A 54 3.13 0.95 -9.73
CA GLU A 54 2.43 0.83 -11.02
C GLU A 54 1.28 1.83 -11.17
N LEU A 55 0.57 2.12 -10.07
CA LEU A 55 -0.47 3.14 -10.05
C LEU A 55 0.12 4.54 -10.30
N GLU A 56 1.23 4.88 -9.65
CA GLU A 56 1.90 6.16 -9.82
C GLU A 56 2.45 6.32 -11.26
N GLU A 57 3.02 5.26 -11.84
CA GLU A 57 3.46 5.22 -13.23
C GLU A 57 2.28 5.42 -14.23
N ALA A 58 1.11 4.84 -13.94
CA ALA A 58 -0.05 4.87 -14.83
C ALA A 58 -0.84 6.18 -14.77
N VAL A 59 -1.01 6.78 -13.59
CA VAL A 59 -1.92 7.92 -13.40
C VAL A 59 -1.30 9.12 -12.68
N GLY A 60 -0.04 9.01 -12.22
CA GLY A 60 0.71 10.11 -11.61
C GLY A 60 0.31 10.47 -10.19
N ILE A 61 -0.38 9.57 -9.46
CA ILE A 61 -0.75 9.78 -8.06
C ILE A 61 -0.23 8.66 -7.16
N PRO A 62 0.22 8.96 -5.93
CA PRO A 62 0.61 7.94 -4.98
C PRO A 62 -0.59 7.13 -4.47
N LEU A 63 -0.35 5.88 -4.07
CA LEU A 63 -1.39 4.97 -3.57
C LEU A 63 -2.24 5.58 -2.45
N VAL A 64 -1.65 6.35 -1.54
CA VAL A 64 -2.39 7.00 -0.46
C VAL A 64 -3.40 8.07 -0.95
N PHE A 65 -3.18 8.68 -2.13
CA PHE A 65 -4.16 9.56 -2.76
C PHE A 65 -5.31 8.73 -3.31
N PHE A 66 -5.00 7.61 -3.96
CA PHE A 66 -5.99 6.67 -4.45
C PHE A 66 -6.89 6.15 -3.32
N ASP A 67 -6.33 5.80 -2.16
CA ASP A 67 -7.10 5.35 -0.99
C ASP A 67 -8.12 6.40 -0.56
N VAL A 68 -7.74 7.68 -0.52
CA VAL A 68 -8.68 8.76 -0.23
C VAL A 68 -9.75 8.89 -1.32
N LEU A 69 -9.34 8.90 -2.60
CA LEU A 69 -10.27 9.06 -3.72
C LEU A 69 -11.31 7.95 -3.76
N ILE A 70 -10.91 6.69 -3.53
CA ILE A 70 -11.82 5.55 -3.56
C ILE A 70 -12.81 5.59 -2.38
N HIS A 71 -12.35 5.95 -1.17
CA HIS A 71 -13.22 6.08 0.00
C HIS A 71 -14.24 7.22 -0.19
N VAL A 72 -13.81 8.39 -0.66
CA VAL A 72 -14.71 9.51 -0.94
C VAL A 72 -15.65 9.18 -2.09
N GLY A 73 -15.16 8.56 -3.16
CA GLY A 73 -15.96 8.19 -4.34
C GLY A 73 -17.04 7.14 -4.05
N ALA A 74 -16.75 6.20 -3.12
CA ALA A 74 -17.70 5.17 -2.69
C ALA A 74 -18.70 5.66 -1.63
N ALA A 75 -18.45 6.80 -1.00
CA ALA A 75 -19.32 7.33 0.05
C ALA A 75 -20.66 7.85 -0.51
N PRO A 76 -21.75 7.86 0.31
CA PRO A 76 -23.01 8.52 -0.04
C PRO A 76 -22.75 9.97 -0.43
N GLU A 77 -23.42 10.41 -1.52
CA GLU A 77 -23.27 11.77 -2.06
C GLU A 77 -21.81 12.14 -2.40
N ARG A 78 -20.91 11.14 -2.50
CA ARG A 78 -19.47 11.30 -2.81
C ARG A 78 -18.76 12.30 -1.89
N ARG A 79 -19.10 12.25 -0.60
CA ARG A 79 -18.47 13.08 0.43
C ARG A 79 -18.27 12.32 1.74
N LEU A 80 -17.17 12.59 2.40
CA LEU A 80 -16.84 12.06 3.73
C LEU A 80 -16.39 13.19 4.64
N THR A 81 -16.73 13.09 5.92
CA THR A 81 -16.14 13.99 6.93
C THR A 81 -14.66 13.68 7.13
N MET A 82 -13.88 14.68 7.50
CA MET A 82 -12.45 14.51 7.84
C MET A 82 -12.24 13.44 8.93
N SER A 83 -13.13 13.38 9.90
CA SER A 83 -13.08 12.38 10.98
C SER A 83 -13.29 10.96 10.44
N ARG A 84 -14.31 10.75 9.61
CA ARG A 84 -14.58 9.45 8.99
C ARG A 84 -13.43 9.00 8.10
N LEU A 85 -12.94 9.90 7.26
CA LEU A 85 -11.81 9.62 6.39
C LEU A 85 -10.55 9.20 7.17
N SER A 86 -10.29 9.84 8.34
CA SER A 86 -9.17 9.47 9.21
C SER A 86 -9.26 8.02 9.69
N THR A 87 -10.46 7.55 10.00
CA THR A 87 -10.70 6.15 10.39
C THR A 87 -10.51 5.21 9.21
N ASP A 88 -11.10 5.55 8.05
CA ASP A 88 -11.15 4.66 6.89
C ASP A 88 -9.77 4.46 6.24
N VAL A 89 -8.90 5.50 6.23
CA VAL A 89 -7.53 5.38 5.68
C VAL A 89 -6.47 5.04 6.75
N SER A 90 -6.89 4.74 7.99
CA SER A 90 -6.01 4.36 9.11
C SER A 90 -4.86 5.36 9.38
N LEU A 91 -5.13 6.65 9.22
CA LEU A 91 -4.20 7.74 9.48
C LEU A 91 -4.61 8.56 10.71
N THR A 92 -3.63 9.20 11.35
CA THR A 92 -3.93 10.18 12.40
C THR A 92 -4.66 11.39 11.82
N THR A 93 -5.45 12.08 12.63
CA THR A 93 -6.17 13.30 12.21
C THR A 93 -5.26 14.33 11.56
N GLY A 94 -4.05 14.55 12.11
CA GLY A 94 -3.06 15.46 11.52
C GLY A 94 -2.50 14.94 10.19
N GLY A 95 -2.34 13.63 10.05
CA GLY A 95 -1.91 12.98 8.80
C GLY A 95 -2.92 13.18 7.69
N VAL A 96 -4.20 12.91 7.97
CA VAL A 96 -5.31 13.12 7.01
C VAL A 96 -5.45 14.58 6.61
N THR A 97 -5.31 15.51 7.54
CA THR A 97 -5.39 16.95 7.24
C THR A 97 -4.36 17.35 6.20
N ARG A 98 -3.08 17.02 6.42
CA ARG A 98 -1.99 17.31 5.48
C ARG A 98 -2.17 16.60 4.13
N LEU A 99 -2.69 15.37 4.15
CA LEU A 99 -2.96 14.60 2.94
C LEU A 99 -4.04 15.28 2.09
N VAL A 100 -5.17 15.64 2.71
CA VAL A 100 -6.29 16.34 2.04
C VAL A 100 -5.87 17.73 1.54
N ASP A 101 -5.01 18.47 2.29
CA ASP A 101 -4.46 19.75 1.82
C ASP A 101 -3.69 19.57 0.51
N ARG A 102 -2.76 18.61 0.45
CA ARG A 102 -2.01 18.30 -0.77
C ARG A 102 -2.91 17.88 -1.94
N MET A 103 -3.96 17.11 -1.67
CA MET A 103 -4.92 16.68 -2.68
C MET A 103 -5.80 17.85 -3.17
N ALA A 104 -6.15 18.79 -2.29
CA ALA A 104 -6.87 20.00 -2.66
C ALA A 104 -5.99 20.95 -3.49
N GLU A 105 -4.72 21.10 -3.14
CA GLU A 105 -3.73 21.84 -3.95
C GLU A 105 -3.55 21.21 -5.34
N ALA A 106 -3.59 19.88 -5.43
CA ALA A 106 -3.60 19.15 -6.71
C ALA A 106 -4.94 19.20 -7.46
N GLY A 107 -5.96 19.86 -6.90
CA GLY A 107 -7.28 20.00 -7.51
C GLY A 107 -8.12 18.71 -7.56
N LEU A 108 -7.75 17.67 -6.80
CA LEU A 108 -8.43 16.37 -6.82
C LEU A 108 -9.64 16.31 -5.90
N VAL A 109 -9.58 17.02 -4.80
CA VAL A 109 -10.66 17.11 -3.79
C VAL A 109 -10.91 18.58 -3.44
N ALA A 110 -12.08 18.86 -2.87
CA ALA A 110 -12.41 20.13 -2.25
C ALA A 110 -12.89 19.92 -0.81
N ARG A 111 -12.81 20.97 0.01
CA ARG A 111 -13.37 21.01 1.34
C ARG A 111 -14.66 21.79 1.35
N GLU A 112 -15.71 21.22 1.92
CA GLU A 112 -17.00 21.84 2.08
C GLU A 112 -17.38 21.88 3.56
N ASN A 113 -17.82 23.03 4.04
CA ASN A 113 -18.34 23.15 5.40
C ASN A 113 -19.76 22.55 5.44
N CYS A 114 -20.05 21.79 6.51
CA CYS A 114 -21.39 21.30 6.73
C CYS A 114 -22.34 22.48 7.04
N ALA A 115 -23.44 22.59 6.30
CA ALA A 115 -24.42 23.68 6.51
C ALA A 115 -25.10 23.59 7.89
N SER A 116 -25.26 22.37 8.42
CA SER A 116 -25.92 22.12 9.71
C SER A 116 -24.97 22.09 10.90
N ASP A 117 -23.66 21.87 10.66
CA ASP A 117 -22.63 21.82 11.70
C ASP A 117 -21.32 22.43 11.20
N ARG A 118 -21.05 23.67 11.58
CA ARG A 118 -19.84 24.41 11.18
C ARG A 118 -18.51 23.78 11.69
N ARG A 119 -18.58 22.78 12.57
CA ARG A 119 -17.39 22.04 13.05
C ARG A 119 -17.03 20.88 12.15
N SER A 120 -17.98 20.45 11.30
CA SER A 120 -17.77 19.34 10.39
C SER A 120 -17.37 19.84 9.01
N VAL A 121 -16.24 19.34 8.52
CA VAL A 121 -15.71 19.60 7.19
C VAL A 121 -15.82 18.31 6.38
N TYR A 122 -16.47 18.41 5.23
CA TYR A 122 -16.51 17.34 4.24
C TYR A 122 -15.35 17.45 3.24
N VAL A 123 -14.87 16.31 2.82
CA VAL A 123 -14.01 16.14 1.65
C VAL A 123 -14.87 15.62 0.52
N VAL A 124 -14.86 16.31 -0.61
CA VAL A 124 -15.65 15.96 -1.80
C VAL A 124 -14.72 15.80 -3.00
N LEU A 125 -15.08 14.93 -3.96
CA LEU A 125 -14.33 14.82 -5.21
C LEU A 125 -14.63 16.03 -6.10
N THR A 126 -13.58 16.56 -6.72
CA THR A 126 -13.77 17.48 -7.86
C THR A 126 -14.03 16.67 -9.14
N PRO A 127 -14.50 17.30 -10.23
CA PRO A 127 -14.57 16.64 -11.53
C PRO A 127 -13.22 16.09 -12.00
N ALA A 128 -12.12 16.79 -11.72
CA ALA A 128 -10.75 16.32 -12.01
C ALA A 128 -10.39 15.10 -11.14
N GLY A 129 -10.72 15.13 -9.85
CA GLY A 129 -10.52 14.00 -8.94
C GLY A 129 -11.30 12.76 -9.36
N GLN A 130 -12.55 12.93 -9.84
CA GLN A 130 -13.34 11.82 -10.38
C GLN A 130 -12.68 11.22 -11.63
N ALA A 131 -12.24 12.04 -12.57
CA ALA A 131 -11.57 11.56 -13.78
C ALA A 131 -10.25 10.82 -13.47
N VAL A 132 -9.51 11.26 -12.45
CA VAL A 132 -8.31 10.56 -11.97
C VAL A 132 -8.69 9.24 -11.30
N LEU A 133 -9.72 9.23 -10.44
CA LEU A 133 -10.20 8.01 -9.78
C LEU A 133 -10.61 6.94 -10.80
N ASP A 134 -11.36 7.29 -11.83
CA ASP A 134 -11.81 6.34 -12.84
C ASP A 134 -10.63 5.65 -13.55
N ARG A 135 -9.60 6.40 -13.93
CA ARG A 135 -8.38 5.85 -14.51
C ARG A 135 -7.57 5.02 -13.51
N ALA A 136 -7.49 5.49 -12.27
CA ALA A 136 -6.76 4.83 -11.20
C ALA A 136 -7.38 3.47 -10.85
N VAL A 137 -8.72 3.39 -10.79
CA VAL A 137 -9.43 2.11 -10.56
C VAL A 137 -9.11 1.11 -11.67
N ALA A 138 -9.16 1.52 -12.94
CA ALA A 138 -8.87 0.63 -14.07
C ALA A 138 -7.43 0.09 -14.00
N ALA A 139 -6.44 0.97 -13.80
CA ALA A 139 -5.03 0.58 -13.69
C ALA A 139 -4.77 -0.32 -12.45
N HIS A 140 -5.40 0.01 -11.32
CA HIS A 140 -5.22 -0.73 -10.07
C HIS A 140 -5.81 -2.14 -10.15
N VAL A 141 -7.00 -2.30 -10.74
CA VAL A 141 -7.63 -3.62 -10.96
C VAL A 141 -6.76 -4.49 -11.85
N GLU A 142 -6.21 -3.93 -12.95
CA GLU A 142 -5.31 -4.67 -13.83
C GLU A 142 -4.02 -5.11 -13.09
N SER A 143 -3.48 -4.26 -12.24
CA SER A 143 -2.31 -4.58 -11.43
C SER A 143 -2.63 -5.66 -10.38
N ILE A 144 -3.79 -5.60 -9.71
CA ILE A 144 -4.28 -6.65 -8.81
C ILE A 144 -4.40 -7.98 -9.55
N ASP A 145 -4.96 -7.98 -10.75
CA ASP A 145 -5.10 -9.19 -11.55
C ASP A 145 -3.74 -9.85 -11.83
N ARG A 146 -2.74 -9.05 -12.20
CA ARG A 146 -1.38 -9.56 -12.48
C ARG A 146 -0.67 -10.09 -11.23
N HIS A 147 -0.72 -9.35 -10.13
CA HIS A 147 0.16 -9.62 -8.98
C HIS A 147 -0.50 -10.41 -7.84
N LEU A 148 -1.83 -10.43 -7.76
CA LEU A 148 -2.57 -11.16 -6.74
C LEU A 148 -3.45 -12.27 -7.35
N MET A 149 -4.23 -11.97 -8.39
CA MET A 149 -5.17 -12.95 -8.92
C MET A 149 -4.49 -14.01 -9.80
N ALA A 150 -3.64 -13.61 -10.73
CA ALA A 150 -3.01 -14.54 -11.65
C ALA A 150 -2.18 -15.67 -11.00
N PRO A 151 -1.42 -15.41 -9.91
CA PRO A 151 -0.70 -16.47 -9.20
C PRO A 151 -1.58 -17.48 -8.47
N LEU A 152 -2.87 -17.16 -8.24
CA LEU A 152 -3.78 -17.95 -7.43
C LEU A 152 -4.81 -18.67 -8.31
N GLY A 153 -5.01 -19.97 -8.09
CA GLY A 153 -6.13 -20.71 -8.65
C GLY A 153 -7.48 -20.29 -8.01
N THR A 154 -8.59 -20.62 -8.65
CA THR A 154 -9.95 -20.28 -8.14
C THR A 154 -10.18 -20.77 -6.71
N ARG A 155 -9.70 -21.98 -6.37
CA ARG A 155 -9.81 -22.56 -5.04
C ARG A 155 -9.01 -21.75 -4.01
N ASP A 156 -7.80 -21.33 -4.37
CA ASP A 156 -6.91 -20.61 -3.47
C ASP A 156 -7.43 -19.18 -3.20
N ARG A 157 -8.01 -18.53 -4.20
CA ARG A 157 -8.66 -17.21 -4.05
C ARG A 157 -9.83 -17.31 -3.06
N ALA A 158 -10.69 -18.33 -3.20
CA ALA A 158 -11.82 -18.52 -2.30
C ALA A 158 -11.36 -18.84 -0.86
N ALA A 159 -10.33 -19.69 -0.71
CA ALA A 159 -9.76 -20.02 0.59
C ALA A 159 -9.12 -18.80 1.28
N LEU A 160 -8.35 -18.01 0.54
CA LEU A 160 -7.74 -16.79 1.05
C LEU A 160 -8.80 -15.78 1.50
N ALA A 161 -9.80 -15.50 0.65
CA ALA A 161 -10.88 -14.60 0.98
C ALA A 161 -11.61 -15.03 2.26
N LEU A 162 -11.98 -16.32 2.37
CA LEU A 162 -12.63 -16.87 3.56
C LEU A 162 -11.76 -16.73 4.82
N ALA A 163 -10.45 -17.01 4.71
CA ALA A 163 -9.52 -16.89 5.84
C ALA A 163 -9.40 -15.46 6.34
N LEU A 164 -9.22 -14.50 5.42
CA LEU A 164 -9.12 -13.08 5.77
C LEU A 164 -10.44 -12.54 6.37
N THR A 165 -11.59 -12.92 5.82
CA THR A 165 -12.90 -12.55 6.38
C THR A 165 -13.06 -13.02 7.82
N LYS A 166 -12.73 -14.28 8.11
CA LYS A 166 -12.78 -14.82 9.48
C LYS A 166 -11.91 -14.04 10.46
N ILE A 167 -10.72 -13.64 10.04
CA ILE A 167 -9.82 -12.83 10.89
C ILE A 167 -10.43 -11.46 11.19
N LEU A 168 -11.00 -10.79 10.18
CA LEU A 168 -11.64 -9.48 10.33
C LEU A 168 -12.89 -9.51 11.22
N GLU A 169 -13.66 -10.61 11.18
CA GLU A 169 -14.88 -10.79 11.98
C GLU A 169 -14.60 -11.24 13.43
N SER A 170 -13.39 -11.70 13.73
CA SER A 170 -13.03 -12.22 15.07
C SER A 170 -12.51 -11.15 16.04
N GLY A 171 -12.34 -9.91 15.64
CA GLY A 171 -11.88 -8.75 16.41
C GLY A 171 -13.01 -7.76 16.61
#